data_6d7eeeeb43e81b3fcfb4f3f5b92bc588
#
_entry.id   6d7eeeeb43e81b3fcfb4f3f5b92bc588
#
_cell.length_a   1.000
_cell.length_b   1.000
_cell.length_c   1.000
_cell.angle_alpha   90.00
_cell.angle_beta   90.00
_cell.angle_gamma   90.00
#
_symmetry.space_group_name_H-M   'P 1'
#
loop_
_entity.id
_entity.type
_entity.pdbx_description
1 polymer ?
#
loop_
_entity_poly.entity_id
_entity_poly.type
_entity_poly.pdbx_seq_one_letter_code
_entity_poly.pdbx_strand_id
1 'polypeptide(L)'
;MRQKIFSFGIVLVFLILVVGCTSQNVTNFEGTSWKMDTYLSSIDHLVSPVSSTNLTLEFKDGRIYGSSGCNSFFAKYTVEKNSMSFGLIGATKMYCSNPGVMEQEQTYFMRLESVKTYKIEGGKLKLIDGNGKTVLVFSKK
;
A
#
# COMPACT_ATOMS: atom_id res chain seq x y z
N MET A 1 -11.56 -47.49 -66.45
CA MET A 1 -10.58 -47.07 -65.39
C MET A 1 -11.22 -45.91 -64.59
N ARG A 2 -11.55 -46.21 -63.35
CA ARG A 2 -12.18 -45.20 -62.48
C ARG A 2 -11.13 -44.57 -61.59
N GLN A 3 -10.81 -43.30 -61.84
CA GLN A 3 -9.94 -42.52 -60.93
C GLN A 3 -10.78 -42.02 -59.71
N LYS A 4 -10.40 -42.46 -58.57
CA LYS A 4 -10.92 -41.95 -57.29
C LYS A 4 -10.16 -40.68 -56.91
N ILE A 5 -10.87 -39.56 -56.93
CA ILE A 5 -10.35 -38.28 -56.44
C ILE A 5 -10.50 -38.29 -54.94
N PHE A 6 -9.38 -38.37 -54.22
CA PHE A 6 -9.31 -38.15 -52.77
C PHE A 6 -9.38 -36.66 -52.47
N SER A 7 -10.52 -36.21 -51.97
CA SER A 7 -10.66 -34.84 -51.48
C SER A 7 -10.04 -34.72 -50.06
N PHE A 8 -8.86 -34.12 -50.00
CA PHE A 8 -8.21 -33.79 -48.73
C PHE A 8 -8.86 -32.53 -48.17
N GLY A 9 -9.79 -32.71 -47.22
CA GLY A 9 -10.37 -31.61 -46.45
C GLY A 9 -9.36 -31.03 -45.48
N ILE A 10 -8.86 -29.84 -45.75
CA ILE A 10 -8.03 -29.07 -44.81
C ILE A 10 -8.94 -28.53 -43.73
N VAL A 11 -8.92 -29.16 -42.56
CA VAL A 11 -9.55 -28.60 -41.36
C VAL A 11 -8.63 -27.51 -40.80
N LEU A 12 -8.98 -26.25 -41.08
CA LEU A 12 -8.32 -25.10 -40.52
C LEU A 12 -8.79 -24.91 -39.05
N VAL A 13 -8.02 -25.41 -38.11
CA VAL A 13 -8.28 -25.18 -36.69
C VAL A 13 -7.88 -23.74 -36.36
N PHE A 14 -8.87 -22.85 -36.22
CA PHE A 14 -8.71 -21.48 -35.73
C PHE A 14 -8.46 -21.53 -34.22
N LEU A 15 -7.20 -21.44 -33.82
CA LEU A 15 -6.81 -21.31 -32.41
C LEU A 15 -7.13 -19.87 -31.98
N ILE A 16 -8.28 -19.66 -31.34
CA ILE A 16 -8.67 -18.39 -30.76
C ILE A 16 -7.83 -18.17 -29.49
N LEU A 17 -6.76 -17.37 -29.60
CA LEU A 17 -6.01 -16.87 -28.45
C LEU A 17 -6.92 -15.86 -27.73
N VAL A 18 -7.57 -16.31 -26.67
CA VAL A 18 -8.26 -15.41 -25.73
C VAL A 18 -7.18 -14.68 -24.93
N VAL A 19 -6.78 -13.51 -25.40
CA VAL A 19 -5.95 -12.60 -24.62
C VAL A 19 -6.83 -12.04 -23.51
N GLY A 20 -6.81 -12.68 -22.37
CA GLY A 20 -7.45 -12.18 -21.15
C GLY A 20 -6.78 -10.88 -20.75
N CYS A 21 -7.41 -9.72 -21.05
CA CYS A 21 -7.05 -8.46 -20.40
C CYS A 21 -7.37 -8.59 -18.91
N THR A 22 -6.37 -8.91 -18.09
CA THR A 22 -6.46 -8.74 -16.64
C THR A 22 -6.50 -7.24 -16.38
N SER A 23 -7.70 -6.70 -16.17
CA SER A 23 -7.88 -5.35 -15.62
C SER A 23 -7.24 -5.32 -14.25
N GLN A 24 -6.04 -4.76 -14.16
CA GLN A 24 -5.42 -4.50 -12.87
C GLN A 24 -6.19 -3.32 -12.25
N ASN A 25 -7.07 -3.65 -11.32
CA ASN A 25 -7.77 -2.64 -10.52
C ASN A 25 -6.74 -1.88 -9.70
N VAL A 26 -6.38 -0.67 -10.16
CA VAL A 26 -5.63 0.27 -9.34
C VAL A 26 -6.54 0.68 -8.19
N THR A 27 -6.14 0.36 -6.97
CA THR A 27 -6.92 0.73 -5.79
C THR A 27 -6.97 2.26 -5.69
N ASN A 28 -8.18 2.81 -5.69
CA ASN A 28 -8.37 4.24 -5.44
C ASN A 28 -8.31 4.48 -3.93
N PHE A 29 -7.27 5.17 -3.48
CA PHE A 29 -7.10 5.55 -2.08
C PHE A 29 -7.79 6.88 -1.73
N GLU A 30 -8.12 7.70 -2.74
CA GLU A 30 -8.70 9.03 -2.54
C GLU A 30 -9.97 8.98 -1.68
N GLY A 31 -10.03 9.83 -0.65
CA GLY A 31 -11.14 9.88 0.30
C GLY A 31 -11.14 8.76 1.34
N THR A 32 -10.09 7.94 1.44
CA THR A 32 -10.02 6.87 2.44
C THR A 32 -9.26 7.29 3.69
N SER A 33 -9.71 6.79 4.84
CA SER A 33 -9.09 7.03 6.14
C SER A 33 -8.77 5.73 6.84
N TRP A 34 -7.61 5.68 7.47
CA TRP A 34 -7.02 4.50 8.08
C TRP A 34 -6.53 4.79 9.48
N LYS A 35 -6.63 3.81 10.36
CA LYS A 35 -6.07 3.83 11.71
C LYS A 35 -4.97 2.78 11.80
N MET A 36 -3.83 3.14 12.39
CA MET A 36 -2.72 2.20 12.55
C MET A 36 -3.05 1.10 13.55
N ASP A 37 -2.77 -0.13 13.15
CA ASP A 37 -2.82 -1.31 14.01
C ASP A 37 -1.43 -1.62 14.57
N THR A 38 -0.42 -1.68 13.70
CA THR A 38 0.96 -1.97 14.06
C THR A 38 1.96 -1.26 13.14
N TYR A 39 3.16 -1.03 13.66
CA TYR A 39 4.31 -0.54 12.92
C TYR A 39 5.56 -1.36 13.26
N LEU A 40 6.50 -1.42 12.32
CA LEU A 40 7.77 -2.10 12.52
C LEU A 40 8.68 -1.25 13.40
N SER A 41 8.95 -1.71 14.60
CA SER A 41 9.84 -1.04 15.56
C SER A 41 11.30 -1.02 15.11
N SER A 42 12.15 -0.35 15.86
CA SER A 42 13.61 -0.31 15.64
C SER A 42 14.30 -1.67 15.83
N ILE A 43 13.70 -2.54 16.65
CA ILE A 43 14.18 -3.92 16.89
C ILE A 43 13.51 -4.96 15.97
N ASP A 44 12.92 -4.50 14.86
CA ASP A 44 12.45 -5.34 13.76
C ASP A 44 11.23 -6.24 14.06
N HIS A 45 10.39 -5.81 15.02
CA HIS A 45 9.12 -6.44 15.35
C HIS A 45 7.94 -5.49 15.10
N LEU A 46 6.81 -6.05 14.61
CA LEU A 46 5.56 -5.31 14.53
C LEU A 46 4.99 -5.13 15.94
N VAL A 47 4.83 -3.87 16.33
CA VAL A 47 4.30 -3.48 17.64
C VAL A 47 3.09 -2.58 17.48
N SER A 48 2.19 -2.61 18.46
CA SER A 48 1.05 -1.68 18.52
C SER A 48 1.51 -0.27 18.92
N PRO A 49 0.82 0.77 18.47
CA PRO A 49 1.07 2.13 18.94
C PRO A 49 0.96 2.26 20.46
N VAL A 50 1.65 3.26 21.01
CA VAL A 50 1.51 3.64 22.43
C VAL A 50 0.02 3.87 22.73
N SER A 51 -0.51 3.25 23.78
CA SER A 51 -1.96 3.16 24.06
C SER A 51 -2.65 4.51 24.19
N SER A 52 -1.92 5.56 24.59
CA SER A 52 -2.43 6.94 24.71
C SER A 52 -2.47 7.70 23.37
N THR A 53 -2.08 7.07 22.27
CA THR A 53 -1.96 7.73 20.96
C THR A 53 -2.90 7.17 19.91
N ASN A 54 -3.19 7.98 18.88
CA ASN A 54 -4.01 7.58 17.75
C ASN A 54 -3.29 7.95 16.45
N LEU A 55 -2.62 6.98 15.85
CA LEU A 55 -1.91 7.15 14.59
C LEU A 55 -2.87 6.92 13.43
N THR A 56 -2.93 7.89 12.52
CA THR A 56 -3.87 7.87 11.41
C THR A 56 -3.20 8.19 10.08
N LEU A 57 -3.85 7.78 9.00
CA LEU A 57 -3.46 8.07 7.63
C LEU A 57 -4.73 8.33 6.81
N GLU A 58 -4.85 9.50 6.22
CA GLU A 58 -5.96 9.91 5.36
C GLU A 58 -5.41 10.29 3.98
N PHE A 59 -6.03 9.78 2.92
CA PHE A 59 -5.69 10.09 1.54
C PHE A 59 -6.69 11.09 0.99
N LYS A 60 -6.21 12.28 0.63
CA LYS A 60 -7.06 13.36 0.15
C LYS A 60 -6.30 14.35 -0.74
N ASP A 61 -6.90 14.72 -1.87
CA ASP A 61 -6.36 15.72 -2.80
C ASP A 61 -4.91 15.44 -3.25
N GLY A 62 -4.58 14.16 -3.53
CA GLY A 62 -3.26 13.72 -3.93
C GLY A 62 -2.20 13.77 -2.81
N ARG A 63 -2.63 13.90 -1.57
CA ARG A 63 -1.79 13.96 -0.38
C ARG A 63 -2.24 12.96 0.68
N ILE A 64 -1.34 12.64 1.56
CA ILE A 64 -1.68 12.03 2.85
C ILE A 64 -1.67 13.10 3.94
N TYR A 65 -2.58 12.94 4.88
CA TYR A 65 -2.64 13.67 6.14
C TYR A 65 -2.75 12.67 7.28
N GLY A 66 -2.28 13.01 8.45
CA GLY A 66 -2.44 12.11 9.57
C GLY A 66 -1.92 12.66 10.89
N SER A 67 -2.04 11.81 11.91
CA SER A 67 -1.46 12.00 13.22
C SER A 67 -0.41 10.93 13.46
N SER A 68 0.73 11.34 13.99
CA SER A 68 1.82 10.45 14.44
C SER A 68 1.70 10.06 15.91
N GLY A 69 0.61 10.50 16.55
CA GLY A 69 0.38 10.34 17.98
C GLY A 69 0.73 11.59 18.80
N CYS A 70 1.69 12.37 18.36
CA CYS A 70 2.02 13.70 18.92
C CYS A 70 1.71 14.79 17.90
N ASN A 71 2.31 14.72 16.72
CA ASN A 71 2.22 15.75 15.71
C ASN A 71 1.25 15.36 14.58
N SER A 72 0.71 16.39 13.92
CA SER A 72 0.03 16.22 12.63
C SER A 72 1.05 16.29 11.52
N PHE A 73 0.82 15.54 10.44
CA PHE A 73 1.73 15.51 9.29
C PHE A 73 0.98 15.47 7.97
N PHE A 74 1.69 15.78 6.90
CA PHE A 74 1.23 15.61 5.53
C PHE A 74 2.40 15.28 4.60
N ALA A 75 2.11 14.62 3.47
CA ALA A 75 3.05 14.41 2.37
C ALA A 75 2.29 14.25 1.06
N LYS A 76 2.95 14.37 -0.09
CA LYS A 76 2.42 13.87 -1.35
C LYS A 76 2.49 12.35 -1.36
N TYR A 77 1.59 11.69 -2.08
CA TYR A 77 1.71 10.27 -2.35
C TYR A 77 1.59 9.98 -3.85
N THR A 78 2.17 8.87 -4.27
CA THR A 78 2.05 8.34 -5.62
C THR A 78 1.68 6.88 -5.55
N VAL A 79 0.72 6.46 -6.37
CA VAL A 79 0.30 5.06 -6.51
C VAL A 79 0.30 4.69 -7.98
N GLU A 80 1.03 3.62 -8.33
CA GLU A 80 1.03 3.02 -9.66
C GLU A 80 0.94 1.51 -9.52
N LYS A 81 -0.18 0.91 -9.94
CA LYS A 81 -0.45 -0.53 -9.74
C LYS A 81 -0.36 -0.89 -8.25
N ASN A 82 0.63 -1.69 -7.86
CA ASN A 82 0.92 -2.08 -6.47
C ASN A 82 2.07 -1.28 -5.84
N SER A 83 2.68 -0.35 -6.56
CA SER A 83 3.68 0.56 -6.01
C SER A 83 3.01 1.71 -5.28
N MET A 84 3.58 2.11 -4.16
CA MET A 84 3.18 3.28 -3.40
C MET A 84 4.42 3.95 -2.82
N SER A 85 4.47 5.27 -2.90
CA SER A 85 5.55 6.05 -2.29
C SER A 85 5.01 7.35 -1.71
N PHE A 86 5.71 7.87 -0.72
CA PHE A 86 5.42 9.14 -0.08
C PHE A 86 6.58 10.10 -0.31
N GLY A 87 6.25 11.36 -0.56
CA GLY A 87 7.23 12.45 -0.68
C GLY A 87 7.71 12.92 0.68
N LEU A 88 8.40 14.07 0.70
CA LEU A 88 8.88 14.68 1.93
C LEU A 88 7.73 14.93 2.91
N ILE A 89 7.90 14.48 4.15
CA ILE A 89 6.93 14.63 5.22
C ILE A 89 7.10 16.01 5.86
N GLY A 90 6.04 16.82 5.82
CA GLY A 90 5.91 18.02 6.64
C GLY A 90 5.14 17.70 7.90
N ALA A 91 5.60 18.12 9.06
CA ALA A 91 4.93 17.89 10.34
C ALA A 91 5.01 19.11 11.27
N THR A 92 4.06 19.21 12.20
CA THR A 92 4.20 20.11 13.35
C THR A 92 5.34 19.65 14.24
N LYS A 93 5.83 20.52 15.12
CA LYS A 93 7.01 20.22 15.98
C LYS A 93 6.65 20.44 17.45
N MET A 94 5.60 19.78 17.91
CA MET A 94 5.28 19.73 19.34
C MET A 94 6.14 18.66 20.02
N TYR A 95 6.40 18.87 21.30
CA TYR A 95 7.01 17.84 22.16
C TYR A 95 5.94 17.23 23.07
N CYS A 96 5.80 15.93 23.03
CA CYS A 96 4.90 15.15 23.88
C CYS A 96 5.71 14.38 24.92
N SER A 97 5.44 14.67 26.19
CA SER A 97 6.22 14.12 27.31
C SER A 97 5.88 12.66 27.65
N ASN A 98 4.82 12.11 27.07
CA ASN A 98 4.43 10.71 27.31
C ASN A 98 5.54 9.77 26.83
N PRO A 99 5.98 8.81 27.67
CA PRO A 99 7.05 7.89 27.31
C PRO A 99 6.80 7.14 25.98
N GLY A 100 7.81 7.09 25.12
CA GLY A 100 7.78 6.38 23.85
C GLY A 100 7.07 7.09 22.69
N VAL A 101 6.32 8.19 22.94
CA VAL A 101 5.54 8.85 21.87
C VAL A 101 6.43 9.53 20.85
N MET A 102 7.50 10.20 21.27
CA MET A 102 8.42 10.86 20.33
C MET A 102 9.24 9.85 19.52
N GLU A 103 9.65 8.74 20.14
CA GLU A 103 10.34 7.64 19.45
C GLU A 103 9.42 6.95 18.42
N GLN A 104 8.16 6.70 18.80
CA GLN A 104 7.12 6.17 17.92
C GLN A 104 6.93 7.08 16.69
N GLU A 105 6.80 8.40 16.88
CA GLU A 105 6.66 9.37 15.80
C GLU A 105 7.84 9.31 14.83
N GLN A 106 9.05 9.35 15.34
CA GLN A 106 10.27 9.27 14.53
C GLN A 106 10.31 7.97 13.73
N THR A 107 9.98 6.84 14.38
CA THR A 107 9.92 5.53 13.73
C THR A 107 8.84 5.51 12.66
N TYR A 108 7.65 6.05 12.94
CA TYR A 108 6.55 6.11 11.98
C TYR A 108 6.94 6.86 10.71
N PHE A 109 7.54 8.05 10.82
CA PHE A 109 7.98 8.82 9.67
C PHE A 109 9.06 8.10 8.86
N MET A 110 10.03 7.51 9.52
CA MET A 110 11.07 6.70 8.87
C MET A 110 10.47 5.52 8.09
N ARG A 111 9.45 4.85 8.66
CA ARG A 111 8.76 3.75 7.98
C ARG A 111 7.94 4.24 6.80
N LEU A 112 7.23 5.37 6.89
CA LEU A 112 6.52 5.97 5.75
C LEU A 112 7.48 6.28 4.59
N GLU A 113 8.64 6.85 4.85
CA GLU A 113 9.66 7.17 3.84
C GLU A 113 10.22 5.90 3.15
N SER A 114 10.26 4.78 3.85
CA SER A 114 10.77 3.50 3.33
C SER A 114 9.79 2.75 2.42
N VAL A 115 8.52 3.15 2.36
CA VAL A 115 7.48 2.44 1.61
C VAL A 115 7.77 2.44 0.11
N LYS A 116 7.62 1.27 -0.54
CA LYS A 116 7.74 1.06 -1.98
C LYS A 116 6.52 0.39 -2.60
N THR A 117 5.85 -0.46 -1.84
CA THR A 117 4.67 -1.18 -2.31
C THR A 117 3.61 -1.28 -1.22
N TYR A 118 2.41 -1.68 -1.61
CA TYR A 118 1.32 -1.92 -0.68
C TYR A 118 0.54 -3.19 -1.02
N LYS A 119 -0.19 -3.71 -0.03
CA LYS A 119 -1.23 -4.73 -0.20
C LYS A 119 -2.46 -4.36 0.61
N ILE A 120 -3.64 -4.66 0.08
CA ILE A 120 -4.88 -4.69 0.86
C ILE A 120 -5.28 -6.16 1.01
N GLU A 121 -5.32 -6.62 2.25
CA GLU A 121 -5.59 -8.01 2.58
C GLU A 121 -6.36 -8.09 3.89
N GLY A 122 -7.50 -8.80 3.87
CA GLY A 122 -8.37 -8.89 5.05
C GLY A 122 -8.90 -7.55 5.55
N GLY A 123 -9.15 -6.58 4.67
CA GLY A 123 -9.59 -5.22 5.02
C GLY A 123 -8.50 -4.34 5.64
N LYS A 124 -7.26 -4.80 5.65
CA LYS A 124 -6.09 -4.06 6.17
C LYS A 124 -5.20 -3.57 5.04
N LEU A 125 -4.72 -2.33 5.19
CA LEU A 125 -3.68 -1.76 4.35
C LEU A 125 -2.32 -2.10 4.96
N LYS A 126 -1.53 -2.89 4.24
CA LYS A 126 -0.15 -3.23 4.58
C LYS A 126 0.78 -2.42 3.69
N LEU A 127 1.63 -1.59 4.27
CA LEU A 127 2.68 -0.84 3.58
C LEU A 127 4.00 -1.59 3.72
N ILE A 128 4.73 -1.72 2.62
CA ILE A 128 5.86 -2.64 2.45
C ILE A 128 7.06 -1.84 1.95
N ASP A 129 8.21 -2.09 2.53
CA ASP A 129 9.48 -1.44 2.15
C ASP A 129 10.14 -2.04 0.90
N GLY A 130 11.29 -1.50 0.51
CA GLY A 130 12.07 -1.98 -0.64
C GLY A 130 12.65 -3.39 -0.49
N ASN A 131 12.67 -3.94 0.71
CA ASN A 131 13.13 -5.31 1.01
C ASN A 131 11.96 -6.32 1.04
N GLY A 132 10.73 -5.86 0.76
CA GLY A 132 9.53 -6.71 0.81
C GLY A 132 8.99 -6.93 2.22
N LYS A 133 9.44 -6.15 3.21
CA LYS A 133 9.01 -6.27 4.60
C LYS A 133 7.82 -5.36 4.87
N THR A 134 6.79 -5.88 5.54
CA THR A 134 5.67 -5.06 6.02
C THR A 134 6.15 -4.16 7.14
N VAL A 135 6.08 -2.85 6.93
CA VAL A 135 6.56 -1.84 7.88
C VAL A 135 5.45 -1.12 8.62
N LEU A 136 4.25 -1.03 8.03
CA LEU A 136 3.08 -0.39 8.62
C LEU A 136 1.81 -1.18 8.27
N VAL A 137 0.91 -1.35 9.23
CA VAL A 137 -0.39 -2.03 9.04
C VAL A 137 -1.50 -1.14 9.59
N PHE A 138 -2.53 -0.96 8.79
CA PHE A 138 -3.68 -0.12 9.12
C PHE A 138 -5.00 -0.86 8.90
N SER A 139 -5.99 -0.54 9.72
CA SER A 139 -7.39 -0.89 9.50
C SER A 139 -8.15 0.32 8.94
N LYS A 140 -9.13 0.07 8.08
CA LYS A 140 -9.99 1.13 7.54
C LYS A 140 -10.85 1.74 8.66
N LYS A 141 -10.95 3.07 8.66
CA LYS A 141 -11.88 3.82 9.52
C LYS A 141 -13.28 3.84 8.95
#